data_7e8afcc5896d5db25ea056e59ca79d91
#
_entry.id   7e8afcc5896d5db25ea056e59ca79d91
#
_cell.length_a   1.000
_cell.length_b   1.000
_cell.length_c   1.000
_cell.angle_alpha   90.00
_cell.angle_beta   90.00
_cell.angle_gamma   90.00
#
_symmetry.space_group_name_H-M   'P 1'
#
loop_
_entity.id
_entity.type
_entity.pdbx_description
1 polymer ?
#
loop_
_entity_poly.entity_id
_entity_poly.type
_entity_poly.pdbx_seq_one_letter_code
_entity_poly.pdbx_strand_id
1 'polypeptide(L)'
;GWVGWNSSNETVWENGDIPSSSMPRPGIFGFFDDLNPANDNSNSSASGDIYYQVNEDRAVIWFDDVVRWEGEAGAGTYDFQIVLYSDGKFKCNYREMTGTTNQATIGWQNGLGTEGTQLSTVGESFVSNNFTWEAKTYSIASITWLTLTSDDGSLSGSLAGNESANIYAQVLTSDLEQGDYTAAINIISP
;
A
#
# COMPACT_ATOMS: atom_id res chain seq x y z
N GLY A 1 -8.23 6.75 -6.14
CA GLY A 1 -7.36 7.70 -5.45
C GLY A 1 -6.14 7.01 -4.84
N TRP A 2 -4.99 7.56 -5.09
CA TRP A 2 -3.70 7.04 -4.63
C TRP A 2 -2.71 8.18 -4.34
N VAL A 3 -1.63 7.84 -3.64
CA VAL A 3 -0.52 8.75 -3.34
C VAL A 3 0.79 8.04 -3.69
N GLY A 4 1.70 8.78 -4.35
CA GLY A 4 3.04 8.31 -4.67
C GLY A 4 4.08 9.42 -4.58
N TRP A 5 5.36 9.06 -4.68
CA TRP A 5 6.50 9.98 -4.66
C TRP A 5 7.54 9.55 -5.68
N ASN A 6 7.91 10.48 -6.59
CA ASN A 6 8.72 10.17 -7.78
C ASN A 6 8.17 8.96 -8.55
N SER A 7 6.86 8.88 -8.69
CA SER A 7 6.19 7.70 -9.20
C SER A 7 6.39 7.53 -10.71
N SER A 8 6.42 6.28 -11.15
CA SER A 8 6.28 5.90 -12.56
C SER A 8 4.84 5.51 -12.85
N ASN A 9 4.40 5.62 -14.10
CA ASN A 9 3.04 5.30 -14.56
C ASN A 9 1.94 6.15 -13.90
N GLU A 10 2.23 7.42 -13.64
CA GLU A 10 1.33 8.36 -12.95
C GLU A 10 0.03 8.63 -13.73
N THR A 11 0.04 8.41 -15.05
CA THR A 11 -1.09 8.63 -15.94
C THR A 11 -2.02 7.42 -16.07
N VAL A 12 -1.75 6.34 -15.39
CA VAL A 12 -2.63 5.18 -15.37
C VAL A 12 -3.88 5.51 -14.57
N TRP A 13 -5.02 5.43 -15.22
CA TRP A 13 -6.34 5.66 -14.62
C TRP A 13 -7.11 4.36 -14.39
N GLU A 14 -6.89 3.34 -15.22
CA GLU A 14 -7.44 2.00 -15.00
C GLU A 14 -6.77 1.33 -13.81
N ASN A 15 -7.57 0.81 -12.91
CA ASN A 15 -7.09 0.00 -11.80
C ASN A 15 -6.71 -1.41 -12.27
N GLY A 16 -5.79 -2.03 -11.57
CA GLY A 16 -5.30 -3.38 -11.84
C GLY A 16 -4.64 -3.97 -10.61
N ASP A 17 -4.19 -5.20 -10.74
CA ASP A 17 -3.54 -5.91 -9.63
C ASP A 17 -2.17 -5.32 -9.27
N ILE A 18 -1.86 -5.36 -7.99
CA ILE A 18 -0.58 -4.96 -7.39
C ILE A 18 -0.01 -6.12 -6.51
N PRO A 19 1.32 -6.29 -6.45
CA PRO A 19 2.37 -5.49 -7.08
C PRO A 19 2.43 -5.70 -8.60
N SER A 20 2.67 -4.62 -9.33
CA SER A 20 2.80 -4.66 -10.80
C SER A 20 3.63 -3.49 -11.30
N SER A 21 4.52 -3.75 -12.25
CA SER A 21 5.30 -2.70 -12.90
C SER A 21 4.49 -1.83 -13.87
N SER A 22 3.28 -2.21 -14.22
CA SER A 22 2.36 -1.42 -15.05
C SER A 22 1.51 -0.43 -14.26
N MET A 23 1.40 -0.61 -12.93
CA MET A 23 0.65 0.27 -12.05
C MET A 23 1.51 1.45 -11.55
N PRO A 24 0.91 2.54 -11.04
CA PRO A 24 1.66 3.65 -10.42
C PRO A 24 2.56 3.14 -9.29
N ARG A 25 3.86 3.53 -9.29
CA ARG A 25 4.84 3.00 -8.33
C ARG A 25 6.01 3.96 -8.05
N PRO A 26 6.48 4.09 -6.79
CA PRO A 26 5.83 3.56 -5.60
C PRO A 26 4.44 4.18 -5.38
N GLY A 27 3.55 3.46 -4.72
CA GLY A 27 2.21 3.97 -4.48
C GLY A 27 1.50 3.34 -3.28
N ILE A 28 0.67 4.15 -2.64
CA ILE A 28 -0.32 3.75 -1.65
C ILE A 28 -1.69 4.00 -2.26
N PHE A 29 -2.46 2.97 -2.43
CA PHE A 29 -3.75 2.96 -3.09
C PHE A 29 -4.85 2.91 -2.04
N GLY A 30 -5.39 4.08 -1.69
CA GLY A 30 -6.48 4.17 -0.73
C GLY A 30 -7.80 3.67 -1.33
N PHE A 31 -8.08 4.10 -2.54
CA PHE A 31 -9.20 3.66 -3.36
C PHE A 31 -8.84 3.99 -4.81
N PHE A 32 -8.03 3.13 -5.44
CA PHE A 32 -7.55 3.38 -6.79
C PHE A 32 -8.58 2.91 -7.81
N ASP A 33 -9.17 3.90 -8.41
CA ASP A 33 -10.17 3.82 -9.46
C ASP A 33 -10.14 5.13 -10.23
N ASP A 34 -10.81 5.22 -11.36
CA ASP A 34 -10.95 6.44 -12.15
C ASP A 34 -11.87 7.44 -11.43
N LEU A 35 -11.29 8.23 -10.54
CA LEU A 35 -12.00 9.24 -9.77
C LEU A 35 -11.96 10.61 -10.45
N ASN A 36 -13.07 11.33 -10.37
CA ASN A 36 -13.30 12.60 -11.07
C ASN A 36 -13.62 13.74 -10.10
N PRO A 37 -12.63 14.42 -9.52
CA PRO A 37 -12.83 15.59 -8.66
C PRO A 37 -13.34 16.79 -9.45
N ALA A 38 -14.04 17.73 -8.78
CA ALA A 38 -14.75 18.86 -9.39
C ALA A 38 -13.89 19.85 -10.21
N ASN A 39 -12.59 19.83 -10.02
CA ASN A 39 -11.68 20.74 -10.74
C ASN A 39 -11.34 20.32 -12.18
N ASP A 40 -11.86 19.17 -12.62
CA ASP A 40 -11.77 18.80 -14.01
C ASP A 40 -12.94 19.39 -14.80
N ASN A 41 -12.63 20.40 -15.61
CA ASN A 41 -13.61 21.05 -16.48
C ASN A 41 -14.05 20.20 -17.68
N SER A 42 -13.57 18.98 -17.81
CA SER A 42 -13.82 18.12 -18.97
C SER A 42 -15.11 17.31 -18.86
N ASN A 43 -15.69 17.18 -17.67
CA ASN A 43 -16.85 16.33 -17.42
C ASN A 43 -17.87 17.00 -16.48
N SER A 44 -19.13 17.01 -16.90
CA SER A 44 -20.24 17.59 -16.13
C SER A 44 -20.64 16.80 -14.88
N SER A 45 -20.12 15.57 -14.71
CA SER A 45 -20.37 14.72 -13.53
C SER A 45 -19.29 14.84 -12.47
N ALA A 46 -18.25 15.66 -12.67
CA ALA A 46 -17.21 15.89 -11.68
C ALA A 46 -17.80 16.42 -10.36
N SER A 47 -17.35 15.90 -9.23
CA SER A 47 -17.81 16.32 -7.91
C SER A 47 -16.74 16.04 -6.84
N GLY A 48 -16.82 16.80 -5.74
CA GLY A 48 -15.91 16.72 -4.63
C GLY A 48 -14.54 17.35 -4.91
N ASP A 49 -13.71 17.40 -3.92
CA ASP A 49 -12.38 18.01 -3.97
C ASP A 49 -11.33 17.12 -3.33
N ILE A 50 -10.05 17.40 -3.65
CA ILE A 50 -8.91 16.76 -3.01
C ILE A 50 -8.17 17.82 -2.20
N TYR A 51 -8.12 17.64 -0.89
CA TYR A 51 -7.40 18.48 0.04
C TYR A 51 -6.14 17.81 0.55
N TYR A 52 -5.16 18.59 0.96
CA TYR A 52 -4.02 18.06 1.69
C TYR A 52 -3.61 18.98 2.84
N GLN A 53 -3.05 18.37 3.88
CA GLN A 53 -2.46 19.07 5.02
C GLN A 53 -1.18 18.33 5.44
N VAL A 54 -0.13 19.10 5.69
CA VAL A 54 1.15 18.58 6.19
C VAL A 54 1.47 19.21 7.53
N ASN A 55 1.77 18.38 8.51
CA ASN A 55 2.25 18.76 9.84
C ASN A 55 3.63 18.12 10.07
N GLU A 56 4.22 18.35 11.25
CA GLU A 56 5.54 17.80 11.61
C GLU A 56 5.58 16.26 11.63
N ASP A 57 4.47 15.62 12.02
CA ASP A 57 4.39 14.17 12.22
C ASP A 57 3.67 13.42 11.09
N ARG A 58 2.92 14.11 10.23
CA ARG A 58 2.12 13.46 9.19
C ARG A 58 1.73 14.37 8.03
N ALA A 59 1.43 13.76 6.91
CA ALA A 59 0.69 14.34 5.81
C ALA A 59 -0.68 13.64 5.68
N VAL A 60 -1.74 14.40 5.45
CA VAL A 60 -3.08 13.92 5.19
C VAL A 60 -3.49 14.34 3.80
N ILE A 61 -3.94 13.41 2.99
CA ILE A 61 -4.55 13.65 1.69
C ILE A 61 -6.00 13.19 1.79
N TRP A 62 -6.92 14.10 1.56
CA TRP A 62 -8.35 13.86 1.73
C TRP A 62 -9.09 14.02 0.41
N PHE A 63 -9.74 12.96 0.01
CA PHE A 63 -10.68 12.88 -1.10
C PHE A 63 -12.07 13.09 -0.51
N ASP A 64 -12.65 14.30 -0.70
CA ASP A 64 -13.90 14.75 -0.09
C ASP A 64 -15.02 14.66 -1.11
N ASP A 65 -15.91 13.71 -0.94
CA ASP A 65 -17.10 13.46 -1.76
C ASP A 65 -16.81 13.35 -3.28
N VAL A 66 -15.67 12.78 -3.64
CA VAL A 66 -15.25 12.60 -5.03
C VAL A 66 -16.07 11.48 -5.69
N VAL A 67 -16.52 11.71 -6.93
CA VAL A 67 -17.22 10.71 -7.75
C VAL A 67 -16.26 9.94 -8.65
N ARG A 68 -16.73 8.86 -9.26
CA ARG A 68 -16.02 8.19 -10.36
C ARG A 68 -16.18 8.96 -11.67
N TRP A 69 -15.20 8.78 -12.58
CA TRP A 69 -15.27 9.26 -13.94
C TRP A 69 -16.44 8.59 -14.66
N GLU A 70 -17.07 9.35 -15.50
CA GLU A 70 -18.23 9.06 -16.35
C GLU A 70 -19.14 7.86 -16.04
N GLY A 71 -20.42 8.21 -15.91
CA GLY A 71 -21.53 7.46 -16.49
C GLY A 71 -22.01 6.25 -15.76
N GLU A 72 -21.49 5.90 -14.65
CA GLU A 72 -22.17 4.96 -13.77
C GLU A 72 -23.27 5.73 -13.01
N ALA A 73 -24.42 5.85 -13.68
CA ALA A 73 -25.60 6.46 -13.09
C ALA A 73 -25.93 5.76 -11.77
N GLY A 74 -25.80 6.49 -10.65
CA GLY A 74 -26.00 5.97 -9.31
C GLY A 74 -24.71 5.59 -8.57
N ALA A 75 -23.55 5.79 -9.15
CA ALA A 75 -22.30 5.73 -8.41
C ALA A 75 -22.25 6.89 -7.42
N GLY A 76 -22.45 6.68 -6.15
CA GLY A 76 -22.39 7.70 -5.10
C GLY A 76 -21.01 8.37 -5.01
N THR A 77 -20.71 8.94 -3.87
CA THR A 77 -19.46 9.65 -3.59
C THR A 77 -18.54 8.80 -2.73
N TYR A 78 -17.27 9.16 -2.74
CA TYR A 78 -16.22 8.52 -1.96
C TYR A 78 -15.51 9.57 -1.12
N ASP A 79 -15.63 9.40 0.21
CA ASP A 79 -15.01 10.27 1.19
C ASP A 79 -14.02 9.45 2.02
N PHE A 80 -12.72 9.67 1.76
CA PHE A 80 -11.65 8.93 2.41
C PHE A 80 -10.36 9.74 2.49
N GLN A 81 -9.48 9.31 3.37
CA GLN A 81 -8.17 9.91 3.57
C GLN A 81 -7.07 8.89 3.46
N ILE A 82 -5.94 9.32 2.89
CA ILE A 82 -4.65 8.65 2.99
C ILE A 82 -3.78 9.48 3.92
N VAL A 83 -3.30 8.89 5.00
CA VAL A 83 -2.47 9.53 6.02
C VAL A 83 -1.09 8.89 6.03
N LEU A 84 -0.06 9.71 5.81
CA LEU A 84 1.35 9.29 5.84
C LEU A 84 2.00 9.84 7.11
N TYR A 85 2.64 8.98 7.89
CA TYR A 85 3.32 9.38 9.12
C TYR A 85 4.84 9.41 8.93
N SER A 86 5.52 10.29 9.67
CA SER A 86 6.98 10.44 9.61
C SER A 86 7.76 9.20 10.05
N ASP A 87 7.13 8.27 10.79
CA ASP A 87 7.70 6.99 11.22
C ASP A 87 7.57 5.86 10.19
N GLY A 88 7.10 6.18 8.98
CA GLY A 88 6.87 5.22 7.90
C GLY A 88 5.56 4.44 7.97
N LYS A 89 4.73 4.69 8.97
CA LYS A 89 3.35 4.20 9.01
C LYS A 89 2.50 4.95 7.99
N PHE A 90 1.52 4.28 7.43
CA PHE A 90 0.45 4.93 6.67
C PHE A 90 -0.90 4.30 7.00
N LYS A 91 -1.96 5.07 6.78
CA LYS A 91 -3.30 4.72 7.19
C LYS A 91 -4.30 5.23 6.17
N CYS A 92 -5.33 4.44 5.88
CA CYS A 92 -6.47 4.88 5.10
C CYS A 92 -7.73 4.86 5.96
N ASN A 93 -8.42 6.00 6.00
CA ASN A 93 -9.67 6.16 6.73
C ASN A 93 -10.79 6.40 5.72
N TYR A 94 -11.90 5.69 5.85
CA TYR A 94 -13.08 5.83 5.00
C TYR A 94 -14.24 6.34 5.85
N ARG A 95 -14.71 7.56 5.56
CA ARG A 95 -15.82 8.18 6.29
C ARG A 95 -17.15 7.72 5.71
N GLU A 96 -17.35 7.99 4.43
CA GLU A 96 -18.57 7.67 3.72
C GLU A 96 -18.27 7.22 2.29
N MET A 97 -18.68 6.01 1.97
CA MET A 97 -18.46 5.35 0.71
C MET A 97 -19.84 4.95 0.16
N THR A 98 -20.55 5.90 -0.47
CA THR A 98 -21.92 5.69 -0.95
C THR A 98 -21.96 5.05 -2.32
N GLY A 99 -20.86 5.07 -3.04
CA GLY A 99 -20.71 4.43 -4.34
C GLY A 99 -20.37 2.95 -4.26
N THR A 100 -20.18 2.35 -5.42
CA THR A 100 -19.75 0.96 -5.57
C THR A 100 -18.32 0.78 -5.03
N THR A 101 -18.11 -0.10 -4.06
CA THR A 101 -16.81 -0.29 -3.40
C THR A 101 -16.02 -1.51 -3.88
N ASN A 102 -16.57 -2.32 -4.78
CA ASN A 102 -15.95 -3.54 -5.27
C ASN A 102 -15.23 -3.39 -6.63
N GLN A 103 -14.85 -2.18 -7.00
CA GLN A 103 -14.19 -1.92 -8.28
C GLN A 103 -12.83 -1.25 -8.13
N ALA A 104 -12.37 -1.01 -6.93
CA ALA A 104 -11.10 -0.32 -6.68
C ALA A 104 -9.99 -1.28 -6.26
N THR A 105 -8.76 -0.98 -6.67
CA THR A 105 -7.57 -1.58 -6.10
C THR A 105 -7.19 -0.84 -4.82
N ILE A 106 -6.97 -1.60 -3.75
CA ILE A 106 -6.58 -1.09 -2.44
C ILE A 106 -5.34 -1.83 -1.96
N GLY A 107 -4.35 -1.08 -1.45
CA GLY A 107 -3.09 -1.64 -0.98
C GLY A 107 -1.90 -0.71 -1.16
N TRP A 108 -0.74 -1.28 -1.39
CA TRP A 108 0.50 -0.51 -1.62
C TRP A 108 1.51 -1.34 -2.40
N GLN A 109 2.46 -0.66 -3.07
CA GLN A 109 3.59 -1.31 -3.73
C GLN A 109 4.86 -0.45 -3.74
N ASN A 110 6.01 -1.12 -3.88
CA ASN A 110 7.33 -0.51 -3.95
C ASN A 110 7.59 0.17 -5.30
N GLY A 111 8.73 0.88 -5.43
CA GLY A 111 9.11 1.60 -6.65
C GLY A 111 9.44 0.72 -7.86
N LEU A 112 9.67 -0.57 -7.66
CA LEU A 112 9.91 -1.52 -8.74
C LEU A 112 8.61 -2.21 -9.21
N GLY A 113 7.55 -2.17 -8.40
CA GLY A 113 6.31 -2.92 -8.66
C GLY A 113 6.49 -4.43 -8.51
N THR A 114 7.44 -4.85 -7.67
CA THR A 114 7.78 -6.25 -7.41
C THR A 114 7.37 -6.71 -6.02
N GLU A 115 7.17 -5.76 -5.10
CA GLU A 115 6.77 -6.01 -3.72
C GLU A 115 5.62 -5.10 -3.34
N GLY A 116 4.68 -5.61 -2.61
CA GLY A 116 3.48 -4.88 -2.17
C GLY A 116 2.46 -5.80 -1.53
N THR A 117 1.38 -5.21 -1.11
CA THR A 117 0.22 -5.92 -0.57
C THR A 117 -1.03 -5.42 -1.24
N GLN A 118 -1.78 -6.30 -1.87
CA GLN A 118 -3.12 -6.04 -2.36
C GLN A 118 -4.12 -6.49 -1.31
N LEU A 119 -4.96 -5.56 -0.86
CA LEU A 119 -6.03 -5.82 0.10
C LEU A 119 -7.36 -6.05 -0.61
N SER A 120 -7.54 -5.46 -1.78
CA SER A 120 -8.73 -5.61 -2.61
C SER A 120 -8.43 -5.31 -4.07
N THR A 121 -9.18 -5.94 -4.96
CA THR A 121 -9.18 -5.72 -6.40
C THR A 121 -10.61 -5.72 -6.94
N VAL A 122 -10.75 -5.62 -8.26
CA VAL A 122 -12.06 -5.66 -8.93
C VAL A 122 -12.84 -6.93 -8.57
N GLY A 123 -14.06 -6.75 -8.12
CA GLY A 123 -14.96 -7.82 -7.68
C GLY A 123 -15.01 -8.01 -6.16
N GLU A 124 -14.13 -7.36 -5.41
CA GLU A 124 -14.05 -7.49 -3.95
C GLU A 124 -14.40 -6.18 -3.25
N SER A 125 -15.25 -6.23 -2.23
CA SER A 125 -15.55 -5.08 -1.36
C SER A 125 -14.75 -5.23 -0.06
N PHE A 126 -13.70 -4.42 0.07
CA PHE A 126 -12.85 -4.39 1.27
C PHE A 126 -13.21 -3.24 2.20
N VAL A 127 -13.68 -2.12 1.67
CA VAL A 127 -13.96 -0.91 2.43
C VAL A 127 -15.45 -0.68 2.64
N SER A 128 -15.78 0.00 3.73
CA SER A 128 -17.14 0.40 4.11
C SER A 128 -17.12 1.73 4.86
N ASN A 129 -18.28 2.29 5.16
CA ASN A 129 -18.39 3.49 5.97
C ASN A 129 -17.78 3.28 7.37
N ASN A 130 -17.06 4.31 7.85
CA ASN A 130 -16.38 4.32 9.15
C ASN A 130 -15.35 3.18 9.31
N PHE A 131 -14.71 2.79 8.23
CA PHE A 131 -13.67 1.76 8.19
C PHE A 131 -12.27 2.39 8.17
N THR A 132 -11.30 1.68 8.71
CA THR A 132 -9.89 2.10 8.72
C THR A 132 -8.99 0.89 8.61
N TRP A 133 -7.91 1.03 7.84
CA TRP A 133 -6.78 0.11 7.89
C TRP A 133 -5.46 0.89 7.94
N GLU A 134 -4.44 0.27 8.48
CA GLU A 134 -3.11 0.85 8.54
C GLU A 134 -2.03 -0.19 8.25
N ALA A 135 -0.91 0.27 7.76
CA ALA A 135 0.29 -0.51 7.59
C ALA A 135 1.52 0.31 8.00
N LYS A 136 2.56 -0.38 8.36
CA LYS A 136 3.85 0.22 8.67
C LYS A 136 4.93 -0.46 7.84
N THR A 137 5.74 0.35 7.17
CA THR A 137 6.94 -0.16 6.53
C THR A 137 7.97 -0.47 7.61
N TYR A 138 8.37 -1.72 7.69
CA TYR A 138 9.51 -2.10 8.51
C TYR A 138 10.75 -2.03 7.62
N SER A 139 11.71 -1.19 7.99
CA SER A 139 13.03 -1.29 7.39
C SER A 139 13.69 -2.58 7.91
N ILE A 140 13.97 -3.51 7.02
CA ILE A 140 14.74 -4.72 7.35
C ILE A 140 16.13 -4.35 7.93
N ALA A 141 16.62 -3.14 7.63
CA ALA A 141 17.89 -2.63 8.13
C ALA A 141 17.94 -2.37 9.65
N SER A 142 16.85 -2.53 10.38
CA SER A 142 16.79 -2.24 11.82
C SER A 142 16.34 -3.41 12.71
N ILE A 143 16.29 -4.64 12.21
CA ILE A 143 16.15 -5.81 13.10
C ILE A 143 17.54 -6.13 13.67
N THR A 144 17.94 -5.38 14.70
CA THR A 144 19.25 -5.56 15.34
C THR A 144 19.33 -6.80 16.22
N TRP A 145 18.18 -7.35 16.60
CA TRP A 145 18.10 -8.49 17.51
C TRP A 145 18.08 -9.86 16.78
N LEU A 146 17.90 -9.89 15.44
CA LEU A 146 17.91 -11.10 14.65
C LEU A 146 18.95 -10.99 13.54
N THR A 147 19.88 -11.94 13.50
CA THR A 147 20.87 -12.05 12.42
C THR A 147 20.71 -13.40 11.73
N LEU A 148 20.71 -13.40 10.41
CA LEU A 148 20.73 -14.62 9.61
C LEU A 148 22.13 -14.85 9.07
N THR A 149 22.58 -16.09 9.12
CA THR A 149 23.85 -16.55 8.51
C THR A 149 23.63 -17.92 7.86
N SER A 150 24.54 -18.30 6.98
CA SER A 150 24.60 -19.64 6.38
C SER A 150 25.99 -20.24 6.56
N ASP A 151 26.16 -21.51 6.21
CA ASP A 151 27.45 -22.22 6.32
C ASP A 151 28.55 -21.57 5.48
N ASP A 152 28.21 -20.95 4.34
CA ASP A 152 29.13 -20.27 3.43
C ASP A 152 29.12 -18.73 3.56
N GLY A 153 28.30 -18.20 4.48
CA GLY A 153 28.13 -16.77 4.73
C GLY A 153 27.24 -16.07 3.70
N SER A 154 26.66 -16.78 2.73
CA SER A 154 25.75 -16.23 1.72
C SER A 154 24.30 -16.56 2.05
N LEU A 155 23.41 -15.57 1.98
CA LEU A 155 21.96 -15.78 2.10
C LEU A 155 21.27 -15.92 0.74
N SER A 156 22.06 -16.10 -0.32
CA SER A 156 21.57 -16.37 -1.67
C SER A 156 22.44 -17.41 -2.35
N GLY A 157 21.84 -18.28 -3.15
CA GLY A 157 22.55 -19.35 -3.86
C GLY A 157 21.61 -20.24 -4.64
N SER A 158 22.13 -21.27 -5.27
CA SER A 158 21.36 -22.31 -5.94
C SER A 158 21.67 -23.66 -5.31
N LEU A 159 20.65 -24.49 -5.14
CA LEU A 159 20.79 -25.88 -4.70
C LEU A 159 20.48 -26.81 -5.86
N ALA A 160 21.35 -27.79 -6.11
CA ALA A 160 21.03 -28.86 -7.03
C ALA A 160 20.00 -29.83 -6.39
N GLY A 161 19.38 -30.68 -7.19
CA GLY A 161 18.41 -31.64 -6.68
C GLY A 161 19.02 -32.54 -5.59
N ASN A 162 18.37 -32.67 -4.47
CA ASN A 162 18.78 -33.38 -3.25
C ASN A 162 19.92 -32.71 -2.43
N GLU A 163 20.28 -31.47 -2.73
CA GLU A 163 21.17 -30.71 -1.85
C GLU A 163 20.36 -29.94 -0.79
N SER A 164 21.03 -29.61 0.30
CA SER A 164 20.47 -28.79 1.40
C SER A 164 21.48 -27.75 1.83
N ALA A 165 21.01 -26.59 2.26
CA ALA A 165 21.81 -25.56 2.91
C ALA A 165 21.22 -25.25 4.29
N ASN A 166 22.08 -24.93 5.24
CA ASN A 166 21.65 -24.50 6.55
C ASN A 166 21.63 -22.97 6.63
N ILE A 167 20.55 -22.44 7.16
CA ILE A 167 20.43 -21.03 7.53
C ILE A 167 20.26 -20.98 9.04
N TYR A 168 21.13 -20.22 9.69
CA TYR A 168 21.14 -20.04 11.13
C TYR A 168 20.50 -18.68 11.47
N ALA A 169 19.56 -18.69 12.40
CA ALA A 169 18.98 -17.50 12.97
C ALA A 169 19.56 -17.28 14.38
N GLN A 170 20.30 -16.21 14.56
CA GLN A 170 20.85 -15.80 15.85
C GLN A 170 20.04 -14.67 16.45
N VAL A 171 19.55 -14.87 17.67
CA VAL A 171 18.81 -13.86 18.43
C VAL A 171 19.76 -13.18 19.39
N LEU A 172 19.89 -11.89 19.30
CA LEU A 172 20.65 -11.01 20.20
C LEU A 172 19.69 -10.42 21.24
N THR A 173 19.82 -10.84 22.48
CA THR A 173 18.88 -10.45 23.56
C THR A 173 19.41 -9.34 24.47
N SER A 174 20.66 -8.92 24.30
CA SER A 174 21.32 -7.98 25.21
C SER A 174 20.67 -6.61 25.29
N ASP A 175 20.01 -6.17 24.22
CA ASP A 175 19.42 -4.85 24.09
C ASP A 175 17.89 -4.88 23.95
N LEU A 176 17.28 -6.04 24.22
CA LEU A 176 15.84 -6.21 24.18
C LEU A 176 15.21 -5.92 25.54
N GLU A 177 14.17 -5.10 25.55
CA GLU A 177 13.29 -4.96 26.70
C GLU A 177 12.39 -6.19 26.84
N GLN A 178 11.75 -6.35 28.00
CA GLN A 178 10.79 -7.45 28.18
C GLN A 178 9.57 -7.25 27.25
N GLY A 179 9.31 -8.20 26.35
CA GLY A 179 8.21 -8.14 25.39
C GLY A 179 8.23 -9.30 24.40
N ASP A 180 7.21 -9.37 23.56
CA ASP A 180 7.11 -10.32 22.46
C ASP A 180 7.71 -9.71 21.19
N TYR A 181 8.65 -10.41 20.56
CA TYR A 181 9.31 -10.00 19.34
C TYR A 181 9.01 -10.99 18.23
N THR A 182 8.55 -10.50 17.10
CA THR A 182 8.23 -11.33 15.93
C THR A 182 9.00 -10.88 14.72
N ALA A 183 9.52 -11.81 13.94
CA ALA A 183 10.12 -11.59 12.63
C ALA A 183 9.71 -12.71 11.68
N ALA A 184 9.63 -12.41 10.39
CA ALA A 184 9.41 -13.40 9.34
C ALA A 184 10.72 -13.63 8.58
N ILE A 185 11.07 -14.88 8.37
CA ILE A 185 12.16 -15.29 7.48
C ILE A 185 11.51 -15.80 6.19
N ASN A 186 11.70 -15.06 5.10
CA ASN A 186 11.17 -15.43 3.81
C ASN A 186 12.26 -16.14 2.99
N ILE A 187 11.97 -17.36 2.56
CA ILE A 187 12.79 -18.10 1.60
C ILE A 187 12.09 -17.98 0.25
N ILE A 188 12.75 -17.28 -0.67
CA ILE A 188 12.21 -17.04 -2.02
C ILE A 188 12.97 -17.94 -2.98
N SER A 189 12.24 -18.78 -3.69
CA SER A 189 12.75 -19.54 -4.84
C SER A 189 12.30 -18.83 -6.13
N PRO A 190 13.20 -18.57 -7.07
CA PRO A 190 12.85 -17.99 -8.37
C PRO A 190 12.02 -18.94 -9.24
#